data_b9e0ca64c578d6be02632e1d14e698d3
#
_entry.id   b9e0ca64c578d6be02632e1d14e698d3
#
_cell.length_a   1.000
_cell.length_b   1.000
_cell.length_c   1.000
_cell.angle_alpha   90.00
_cell.angle_beta   90.00
_cell.angle_gamma   90.00
#
_symmetry.space_group_name_H-M   'P 1'
#
loop_
_entity.id
_entity.type
_entity.pdbx_description
1 polymer ?
#
loop_
_entity_poly.entity_id
_entity_poly.type
_entity_poly.pdbx_seq_one_letter_code
_entity_poly.pdbx_strand_id
1 'polypeptide(L)'
;MMPKMNGLSALMKIREKNNIPIIMLSAKTEESDKVIGLSMGADDYVTKPYNTAELMARVKSQLRRYFSLGAANGTMPDQDILKNGGLLLNRNTKELLVDGEPVRLTATEYKIMELLMEHPGYVFSAEEIYSQVWQEDAYSVENTVMVHIRRIREKIEITPKNPKYLKVVWGIGYKIEKINGN
;
A
#
# COMPACT_ATOMS: atom_id res chain seq x y z
N MET A 1 -8.88 -19.34 -19.33
CA MET A 1 -7.90 -19.96 -18.41
C MET A 1 -6.54 -19.86 -19.06
N MET A 2 -5.50 -19.39 -18.35
CA MET A 2 -4.15 -19.36 -18.91
C MET A 2 -3.57 -20.79 -18.90
N PRO A 3 -3.01 -21.31 -20.02
CA PRO A 3 -2.76 -22.74 -20.17
C PRO A 3 -1.57 -23.32 -19.38
N LYS A 4 -0.64 -22.47 -18.90
CA LYS A 4 0.59 -22.94 -18.21
C LYS A 4 0.72 -22.48 -16.76
N MET A 5 0.09 -21.37 -16.38
CA MET A 5 0.19 -20.77 -15.05
C MET A 5 -1.04 -19.91 -14.79
N ASN A 6 -1.65 -20.01 -13.62
CA ASN A 6 -2.76 -19.12 -13.25
C ASN A 6 -2.23 -17.73 -12.80
N GLY A 7 -3.11 -16.73 -12.82
CA GLY A 7 -2.73 -15.34 -12.52
C GLY A 7 -2.18 -15.15 -11.11
N LEU A 8 -2.71 -15.88 -10.11
CA LEU A 8 -2.23 -15.79 -8.73
C LEU A 8 -0.81 -16.36 -8.60
N SER A 9 -0.53 -17.49 -9.24
CA SER A 9 0.83 -18.06 -9.26
C SER A 9 1.83 -17.16 -9.99
N ALA A 10 1.40 -16.47 -11.05
CA ALA A 10 2.23 -15.49 -11.75
C ALA A 10 2.53 -14.29 -10.85
N LEU A 11 1.51 -13.77 -10.15
CA LEU A 11 1.64 -12.68 -9.20
C LEU A 11 2.67 -13.01 -8.11
N MET A 12 2.56 -14.17 -7.49
CA MET A 12 3.51 -14.61 -6.44
C MET A 12 4.94 -14.64 -6.96
N LYS A 13 5.17 -15.25 -8.12
CA LYS A 13 6.51 -15.31 -8.73
C LYS A 13 7.09 -13.94 -9.06
N ILE A 14 6.27 -12.99 -9.49
CA ILE A 14 6.73 -11.63 -9.74
C ILE A 14 7.12 -10.97 -8.41
N ARG A 15 6.31 -11.15 -7.36
CA ARG A 15 6.55 -10.57 -6.04
C ARG A 15 7.80 -11.10 -5.33
N GLU A 16 8.24 -12.32 -5.63
CA GLU A 16 9.50 -12.85 -5.11
C GLU A 16 10.71 -11.95 -5.46
N LYS A 17 10.66 -11.26 -6.62
CA LYS A 17 11.81 -10.52 -7.16
C LYS A 17 11.56 -9.04 -7.38
N ASN A 18 10.30 -8.61 -7.50
CA ASN A 18 9.95 -7.27 -7.97
C ASN A 18 8.83 -6.64 -7.14
N ASN A 19 8.96 -5.33 -6.90
CA ASN A 19 7.93 -4.49 -6.27
C ASN A 19 7.20 -3.58 -7.27
N ILE A 20 7.24 -3.91 -8.56
CA ILE A 20 6.51 -3.17 -9.61
C ILE A 20 5.00 -3.20 -9.36
N PRO A 21 4.24 -2.18 -9.78
CA PRO A 21 2.78 -2.18 -9.66
C PRO A 21 2.17 -3.33 -10.46
N ILE A 22 1.22 -4.04 -9.86
CA ILE A 22 0.51 -5.16 -10.49
C ILE A 22 -1.00 -4.95 -10.34
N ILE A 23 -1.70 -4.89 -11.48
CA ILE A 23 -3.17 -4.89 -11.55
C ILE A 23 -3.62 -6.28 -11.98
N MET A 24 -4.45 -6.91 -11.18
CA MET A 24 -5.07 -8.20 -11.53
C MET A 24 -6.32 -7.97 -12.37
N LEU A 25 -6.40 -8.63 -13.55
CA LEU A 25 -7.60 -8.64 -14.40
C LEU A 25 -8.26 -10.02 -14.32
N SER A 26 -9.49 -10.12 -13.80
CA SER A 26 -10.16 -11.39 -13.59
C SER A 26 -11.64 -11.37 -14.00
N ALA A 27 -12.14 -12.55 -14.44
CA ALA A 27 -13.57 -12.78 -14.64
C ALA A 27 -14.31 -13.09 -13.32
N LYS A 28 -13.58 -13.28 -12.23
CA LYS A 28 -14.13 -13.53 -10.90
C LYS A 28 -14.58 -12.19 -10.29
N THR A 29 -15.85 -12.15 -9.90
CA THR A 29 -16.52 -10.92 -9.43
C THR A 29 -16.78 -10.93 -7.93
N GLU A 30 -16.53 -12.06 -7.25
CA GLU A 30 -16.75 -12.14 -5.81
C GLU A 30 -15.73 -11.30 -5.04
N GLU A 31 -16.20 -10.64 -4.00
CA GLU A 31 -15.34 -9.83 -3.14
C GLU A 31 -14.23 -10.66 -2.48
N SER A 32 -14.51 -11.93 -2.17
CA SER A 32 -13.53 -12.89 -1.68
C SER A 32 -12.35 -13.09 -2.65
N ASP A 33 -12.59 -13.18 -3.95
CA ASP A 33 -11.55 -13.33 -4.97
C ASP A 33 -10.68 -12.06 -5.09
N LYS A 34 -11.30 -10.89 -4.97
CA LYS A 34 -10.60 -9.60 -4.94
C LYS A 34 -9.68 -9.51 -3.71
N VAL A 35 -10.21 -9.85 -2.54
CA VAL A 35 -9.42 -9.88 -1.29
C VAL A 35 -8.24 -10.85 -1.41
N ILE A 36 -8.45 -12.04 -2.00
CA ILE A 36 -7.36 -13.02 -2.23
C ILE A 36 -6.30 -12.42 -3.15
N GLY A 37 -6.68 -11.84 -4.31
CA GLY A 37 -5.73 -11.25 -5.25
C GLY A 37 -4.90 -10.13 -4.62
N LEU A 38 -5.54 -9.22 -3.90
CA LEU A 38 -4.88 -8.15 -3.16
C LEU A 38 -3.99 -8.69 -2.05
N SER A 39 -4.45 -9.68 -1.27
CA SER A 39 -3.66 -10.31 -0.19
C SER A 39 -2.40 -10.99 -0.72
N MET A 40 -2.43 -11.52 -1.93
CA MET A 40 -1.28 -12.18 -2.58
C MET A 40 -0.30 -11.20 -3.21
N GLY A 41 -0.54 -9.91 -3.13
CA GLY A 41 0.43 -8.90 -3.55
C GLY A 41 0.03 -8.04 -4.74
N ALA A 42 -1.20 -8.12 -5.27
CA ALA A 42 -1.67 -7.15 -6.25
C ALA A 42 -1.82 -5.76 -5.60
N ASP A 43 -1.58 -4.71 -6.37
CA ASP A 43 -1.82 -3.32 -5.96
C ASP A 43 -3.23 -2.87 -6.30
N ASP A 44 -3.86 -3.52 -7.28
CA ASP A 44 -5.24 -3.27 -7.67
C ASP A 44 -5.86 -4.51 -8.32
N TYR A 45 -7.20 -4.53 -8.41
CA TYR A 45 -7.96 -5.65 -8.96
C TYR A 45 -9.14 -5.13 -9.78
N VAL A 46 -9.24 -5.55 -11.04
CA VAL A 46 -10.28 -5.13 -11.98
C VAL A 46 -11.02 -6.35 -12.50
N THR A 47 -12.35 -6.33 -12.40
CA THR A 47 -13.21 -7.41 -12.88
C THR A 47 -13.53 -7.29 -14.37
N LYS A 48 -13.64 -8.41 -15.03
CA LYS A 48 -14.12 -8.48 -16.42
C LYS A 48 -15.65 -8.66 -16.45
N PRO A 49 -16.38 -8.00 -17.38
CA PRO A 49 -15.91 -7.04 -18.39
C PRO A 49 -15.54 -5.69 -17.75
N TYR A 50 -14.45 -5.08 -18.18
CA TYR A 50 -14.01 -3.77 -17.70
C TYR A 50 -14.19 -2.68 -18.75
N ASN A 51 -14.37 -1.46 -18.29
CA ASN A 51 -14.32 -0.29 -19.15
C ASN A 51 -12.84 0.05 -19.46
N THR A 52 -12.50 0.19 -20.74
CA THR A 52 -11.13 0.49 -21.17
C THR A 52 -10.60 1.81 -20.59
N ALA A 53 -11.47 2.83 -20.50
CA ALA A 53 -11.10 4.12 -19.92
C ALA A 53 -10.78 3.99 -18.42
N GLU A 54 -11.58 3.21 -17.69
CA GLU A 54 -11.32 2.89 -16.28
C GLU A 54 -9.99 2.17 -16.10
N LEU A 55 -9.74 1.10 -16.88
CA LEU A 55 -8.48 0.37 -16.82
C LEU A 55 -7.29 1.27 -17.10
N MET A 56 -7.38 2.14 -18.12
CA MET A 56 -6.32 3.09 -18.45
C MET A 56 -6.10 4.12 -17.36
N ALA A 57 -7.16 4.59 -16.68
CA ALA A 57 -7.04 5.50 -15.55
C ALA A 57 -6.29 4.81 -14.40
N ARG A 58 -6.64 3.58 -14.05
CA ARG A 58 -5.96 2.77 -13.02
C ARG A 58 -4.49 2.51 -13.36
N VAL A 59 -4.17 2.14 -14.62
CA VAL A 59 -2.79 1.97 -15.09
C VAL A 59 -2.00 3.27 -14.93
N LYS A 60 -2.55 4.41 -15.39
CA LYS A 60 -1.90 5.72 -15.25
C LYS A 60 -1.68 6.10 -13.78
N SER A 61 -2.67 5.84 -12.92
CA SER A 61 -2.57 6.08 -11.48
C SER A 61 -1.46 5.25 -10.85
N GLN A 62 -1.40 3.94 -11.14
CA GLN A 62 -0.33 3.06 -10.64
C GLN A 62 1.05 3.50 -11.14
N LEU A 63 1.20 3.82 -12.42
CA LEU A 63 2.47 4.30 -12.99
C LEU A 63 2.90 5.64 -12.39
N ARG A 64 1.98 6.59 -12.22
CA ARG A 64 2.28 7.87 -11.56
C ARG A 64 2.83 7.65 -10.15
N ARG A 65 2.19 6.80 -9.34
CA ARG A 65 2.70 6.44 -8.00
C ARG A 65 4.09 5.82 -8.08
N TYR A 66 4.28 4.87 -8.95
CA TYR A 66 5.55 4.17 -9.10
C TYR A 66 6.69 5.10 -9.53
N PHE A 67 6.47 5.94 -10.54
CA PHE A 67 7.48 6.89 -11.01
C PHE A 67 7.68 8.07 -10.08
N SER A 68 6.64 8.53 -9.37
CA SER A 68 6.81 9.57 -8.34
C SER A 68 7.68 9.10 -7.17
N LEU A 69 7.77 7.79 -6.94
CA LEU A 69 8.71 7.19 -5.99
C LEU A 69 10.18 7.29 -6.47
N GLY A 70 10.43 7.40 -7.79
CA GLY A 70 11.77 7.52 -8.37
C GLY A 70 12.24 8.95 -8.68
N ALA A 71 11.36 9.96 -8.61
CA ALA A 71 11.61 11.30 -9.13
C ALA A 71 12.14 12.32 -8.11
N ALA A 72 12.50 11.93 -6.89
CA ALA A 72 13.03 12.83 -5.89
C ALA A 72 14.57 12.95 -5.95
N ASN A 73 15.09 13.59 -7.00
CA ASN A 73 16.45 14.13 -7.01
C ASN A 73 16.40 15.62 -6.68
N GLY A 74 16.66 15.98 -5.40
CA GLY A 74 16.74 17.39 -5.02
C GLY A 74 16.89 17.56 -3.51
N THR A 75 18.07 17.92 -3.13
CA THR A 75 18.65 18.18 -1.82
C THR A 75 17.84 19.05 -0.86
N MET A 76 17.43 18.45 0.30
CA MET A 76 17.42 19.14 1.62
C MET A 76 17.43 18.07 2.73
N PRO A 77 18.37 18.08 3.71
CA PRO A 77 18.71 16.88 4.50
C PRO A 77 17.71 16.49 5.59
N ASP A 78 16.84 17.34 6.08
CA ASP A 78 16.05 17.04 7.29
C ASP A 78 14.52 16.94 7.09
N GLN A 79 13.98 17.51 6.00
CA GLN A 79 12.53 17.45 5.73
C GLN A 79 12.09 16.15 5.03
N ASP A 80 13.03 15.35 4.54
CA ASP A 80 12.76 14.17 3.73
C ASP A 80 12.75 12.87 4.54
N ILE A 81 12.96 12.94 5.84
CA ILE A 81 12.95 11.77 6.72
C ILE A 81 11.83 11.90 7.76
N LEU A 82 10.85 11.01 7.67
CA LEU A 82 9.81 10.87 8.69
C LEU A 82 10.25 9.86 9.74
N LYS A 83 10.24 10.27 11.01
CA LYS A 83 10.63 9.42 12.15
C LYS A 83 9.47 9.29 13.13
N ASN A 84 9.22 8.07 13.59
CA ASN A 84 8.24 7.81 14.63
C ASN A 84 8.58 6.52 15.40
N GLY A 85 9.16 6.66 16.57
CA GLY A 85 9.74 5.53 17.31
C GLY A 85 10.83 4.84 16.49
N GLY A 86 10.73 3.53 16.28
CA GLY A 86 11.67 2.76 15.45
C GLY A 86 11.40 2.83 13.94
N LEU A 87 10.34 3.52 13.50
CA LEU A 87 10.07 3.73 12.08
C LEU A 87 10.87 4.91 11.54
N LEU A 88 11.57 4.71 10.43
CA LEU A 88 12.25 5.75 9.68
C LEU A 88 11.91 5.58 8.20
N LEU A 89 11.18 6.54 7.63
CA LEU A 89 10.82 6.56 6.22
C LEU A 89 11.58 7.67 5.52
N ASN A 90 12.42 7.29 4.56
CA ASN A 90 13.21 8.22 3.76
C ASN A 90 12.44 8.50 2.46
N ARG A 91 12.03 9.75 2.26
CA ARG A 91 11.28 10.20 1.09
C ARG A 91 12.10 10.25 -0.19
N ASN A 92 13.42 10.41 -0.08
CA ASN A 92 14.31 10.49 -1.22
C ASN A 92 14.61 9.09 -1.78
N THR A 93 15.04 8.16 -0.89
CA THR A 93 15.36 6.79 -1.31
C THR A 93 14.13 5.89 -1.40
N LYS A 94 12.97 6.34 -0.88
CA LYS A 94 11.72 5.57 -0.79
C LYS A 94 11.85 4.28 0.01
N GLU A 95 12.71 4.33 1.03
CA GLU A 95 12.99 3.21 1.93
C GLU A 95 12.30 3.41 3.26
N LEU A 96 11.82 2.31 3.83
CA LEU A 96 11.35 2.22 5.20
C LEU A 96 12.31 1.35 6.00
N LEU A 97 12.80 1.88 7.13
CA LEU A 97 13.48 1.09 8.14
C LEU A 97 12.56 0.89 9.35
N VAL A 98 12.61 -0.29 9.94
CA VAL A 98 11.97 -0.63 11.21
C VAL A 98 13.03 -1.09 12.18
N ASP A 99 13.25 -0.34 13.25
CA ASP A 99 14.31 -0.59 14.23
C ASP A 99 15.70 -0.77 13.57
N GLY A 100 15.97 -0.02 12.48
CA GLY A 100 17.20 -0.03 11.70
C GLY A 100 17.25 -1.03 10.55
N GLU A 101 16.32 -1.98 10.47
CA GLU A 101 16.27 -2.99 9.41
C GLU A 101 15.41 -2.54 8.23
N PRO A 102 15.86 -2.73 6.97
CA PRO A 102 15.13 -2.30 5.80
C PRO A 102 13.92 -3.20 5.52
N VAL A 103 12.76 -2.59 5.28
CA VAL A 103 11.51 -3.27 4.97
C VAL A 103 11.07 -2.97 3.55
N ARG A 104 10.84 -4.01 2.75
CA ARG A 104 10.37 -3.87 1.36
C ARG A 104 8.87 -3.63 1.31
N LEU A 105 8.49 -2.44 0.86
CA LEU A 105 7.11 -2.07 0.58
C LEU A 105 6.85 -2.05 -0.94
N THR A 106 5.61 -2.35 -1.34
CA THR A 106 5.15 -2.01 -2.70
C THR A 106 4.92 -0.50 -2.79
N ALA A 107 4.76 0.03 -4.00
CA ALA A 107 4.52 1.46 -4.20
C ALA A 107 3.27 1.96 -3.44
N THR A 108 2.20 1.15 -3.44
CA THR A 108 0.95 1.49 -2.73
C THR A 108 1.14 1.44 -1.21
N GLU A 109 1.79 0.40 -0.69
CA GLU A 109 2.10 0.29 0.75
C GLU A 109 2.98 1.44 1.23
N TYR A 110 3.99 1.82 0.42
CA TYR A 110 4.85 2.96 0.72
C TYR A 110 4.01 4.25 0.82
N LYS A 111 3.11 4.52 -0.14
CA LYS A 111 2.27 5.72 -0.13
C LYS A 111 1.32 5.76 1.07
N ILE A 112 0.77 4.62 1.48
CA ILE A 112 -0.04 4.53 2.70
C ILE A 112 0.82 4.87 3.92
N MET A 113 2.03 4.31 4.02
CA MET A 113 2.94 4.60 5.13
C MET A 113 3.40 6.05 5.15
N GLU A 114 3.72 6.63 4.00
CA GLU A 114 4.07 8.05 3.85
C GLU A 114 2.95 8.94 4.40
N LEU A 115 1.70 8.73 3.92
CA LEU A 115 0.52 9.47 4.37
C LEU A 115 0.32 9.39 5.90
N LEU A 116 0.35 8.19 6.45
CA LEU A 116 0.09 7.98 7.88
C LEU A 116 1.25 8.49 8.76
N MET A 117 2.49 8.40 8.29
CA MET A 117 3.66 8.89 9.01
C MET A 117 3.85 10.41 8.91
N GLU A 118 3.24 11.08 7.94
CA GLU A 118 3.16 12.55 7.90
C GLU A 118 2.29 13.11 9.02
N HIS A 119 1.29 12.32 9.48
CA HIS A 119 0.30 12.74 10.47
C HIS A 119 0.18 11.74 11.63
N PRO A 120 1.23 11.51 12.44
CA PRO A 120 1.20 10.55 13.54
C PRO A 120 0.12 10.91 14.56
N GLY A 121 -0.73 9.94 14.91
CA GLY A 121 -1.85 10.10 15.82
C GLY A 121 -3.17 10.50 15.14
N TYR A 122 -3.13 11.04 13.92
CA TYR A 122 -4.34 11.33 13.16
C TYR A 122 -4.98 10.04 12.63
N VAL A 123 -6.31 9.95 12.71
CA VAL A 123 -7.07 8.79 12.22
C VAL A 123 -7.62 9.09 10.85
N PHE A 124 -7.20 8.35 9.86
CA PHE A 124 -7.73 8.40 8.49
C PHE A 124 -8.80 7.33 8.30
N SER A 125 -9.94 7.68 7.70
CA SER A 125 -10.90 6.69 7.24
C SER A 125 -10.34 5.87 6.05
N ALA A 126 -10.97 4.75 5.73
CA ALA A 126 -10.58 3.97 4.56
C ALA A 126 -10.75 4.77 3.26
N GLU A 127 -11.81 5.56 3.17
CA GLU A 127 -12.10 6.44 2.03
C GLU A 127 -11.04 7.55 1.89
N GLU A 128 -10.63 8.18 2.99
CA GLU A 128 -9.58 9.21 2.99
C GLU A 128 -8.24 8.62 2.54
N ILE A 129 -7.86 7.46 3.07
CA ILE A 129 -6.62 6.77 2.64
C ILE A 129 -6.71 6.44 1.15
N TYR A 130 -7.84 5.90 0.70
CA TYR A 130 -8.01 5.53 -0.70
C TYR A 130 -7.92 6.75 -1.61
N SER A 131 -8.72 7.79 -1.35
CA SER A 131 -8.74 8.99 -2.19
C SER A 131 -7.38 9.69 -2.28
N GLN A 132 -6.62 9.76 -1.17
CA GLN A 132 -5.30 10.38 -1.16
C GLN A 132 -4.22 9.51 -1.83
N VAL A 133 -4.25 8.19 -1.62
CA VAL A 133 -3.24 7.29 -2.15
C VAL A 133 -3.51 6.91 -3.61
N TRP A 134 -4.76 6.60 -3.97
CA TRP A 134 -5.13 6.24 -5.34
C TRP A 134 -5.47 7.45 -6.19
N GLN A 135 -5.81 8.59 -5.57
CA GLN A 135 -6.26 9.82 -6.24
C GLN A 135 -7.49 9.58 -7.15
N GLU A 136 -8.40 8.78 -6.65
CA GLU A 136 -9.65 8.36 -7.28
C GLU A 136 -10.78 8.48 -6.25
N ASP A 137 -12.02 8.60 -6.72
CA ASP A 137 -13.19 8.61 -5.85
C ASP A 137 -13.34 7.26 -5.13
N ALA A 138 -13.63 7.33 -3.84
CA ALA A 138 -13.72 6.18 -2.97
C ALA A 138 -15.14 5.61 -2.94
N TYR A 139 -15.38 4.50 -3.66
CA TYR A 139 -16.63 3.73 -3.56
C TYR A 139 -16.30 2.29 -3.15
N SER A 140 -16.84 1.85 -2.00
CA SER A 140 -16.66 0.46 -1.49
C SER A 140 -15.18 0.03 -1.43
N VAL A 141 -14.33 0.86 -0.83
CA VAL A 141 -12.87 0.68 -0.84
C VAL A 141 -12.31 0.09 0.45
N GLU A 142 -13.15 -0.14 1.46
CA GLU A 142 -12.75 -0.58 2.80
C GLU A 142 -11.94 -1.88 2.73
N ASN A 143 -12.38 -2.85 1.94
CA ASN A 143 -11.65 -4.11 1.78
C ASN A 143 -10.30 -3.93 1.09
N THR A 144 -10.22 -3.01 0.12
CA THR A 144 -8.94 -2.71 -0.54
C THR A 144 -7.94 -2.13 0.43
N VAL A 145 -8.33 -1.10 1.18
CA VAL A 145 -7.46 -0.47 2.18
C VAL A 145 -7.11 -1.45 3.30
N MET A 146 -8.10 -2.18 3.84
CA MET A 146 -7.91 -3.16 4.90
C MET A 146 -6.84 -4.20 4.54
N VAL A 147 -6.84 -4.70 3.31
CA VAL A 147 -5.85 -5.70 2.85
C VAL A 147 -4.44 -5.11 2.82
N HIS A 148 -4.27 -3.89 2.32
CA HIS A 148 -2.96 -3.22 2.32
C HIS A 148 -2.48 -2.92 3.74
N ILE A 149 -3.35 -2.45 4.64
CA ILE A 149 -3.04 -2.24 6.06
C ILE A 149 -2.57 -3.55 6.72
N ARG A 150 -3.27 -4.66 6.46
CA ARG A 150 -2.85 -5.97 6.98
C ARG A 150 -1.47 -6.37 6.49
N ARG A 151 -1.19 -6.23 5.19
CA ARG A 151 0.11 -6.55 4.58
C ARG A 151 1.24 -5.66 5.13
N ILE A 152 0.97 -4.36 5.33
CA ILE A 152 1.93 -3.47 5.95
C ILE A 152 2.25 -3.95 7.37
N ARG A 153 1.24 -4.27 8.18
CA ARG A 153 1.46 -4.82 9.54
C ARG A 153 2.30 -6.09 9.53
N GLU A 154 2.05 -7.02 8.61
CA GLU A 154 2.83 -8.25 8.47
C GLU A 154 4.31 -7.97 8.20
N LYS A 155 4.66 -6.78 7.69
CA LYS A 155 6.03 -6.36 7.37
C LYS A 155 6.69 -5.52 8.46
N ILE A 156 5.93 -4.69 9.18
CA ILE A 156 6.50 -3.71 10.12
C ILE A 156 6.30 -4.06 11.60
N GLU A 157 5.40 -4.99 11.92
CA GLU A 157 5.05 -5.31 13.28
C GLU A 157 5.63 -6.67 13.70
N ILE A 158 6.22 -6.74 14.88
CA ILE A 158 6.65 -8.02 15.47
C ILE A 158 5.41 -8.92 15.69
N THR A 159 4.31 -8.33 16.13
CA THR A 159 3.04 -9.05 16.35
C THR A 159 1.92 -8.34 15.61
N PRO A 160 1.60 -8.71 14.35
CA PRO A 160 0.58 -8.03 13.54
C PRO A 160 -0.81 -7.96 14.14
N LYS A 161 -1.18 -8.93 15.00
CA LYS A 161 -2.45 -8.96 15.74
C LYS A 161 -2.50 -7.96 16.90
N ASN A 162 -1.34 -7.60 17.46
CA ASN A 162 -1.20 -6.58 18.50
C ASN A 162 -0.16 -5.54 18.05
N PRO A 163 -0.48 -4.70 17.06
CA PRO A 163 0.48 -3.81 16.41
C PRO A 163 0.97 -2.72 17.35
N LYS A 164 2.25 -2.39 17.28
CA LYS A 164 2.88 -1.27 17.98
C LYS A 164 2.61 0.06 17.26
N TYR A 165 2.78 0.07 15.96
CA TYR A 165 2.80 1.27 15.13
C TYR A 165 1.46 1.54 14.43
N LEU A 166 0.98 0.61 13.62
CA LEU A 166 -0.19 0.80 12.75
C LEU A 166 -1.48 0.32 13.43
N LYS A 167 -2.22 1.23 14.02
CA LYS A 167 -3.43 0.94 14.81
C LYS A 167 -4.71 1.02 13.97
N VAL A 168 -5.69 0.20 14.35
CA VAL A 168 -7.10 0.35 13.96
C VAL A 168 -7.80 1.19 15.02
N VAL A 169 -8.63 2.12 14.60
CA VAL A 169 -9.63 2.77 15.43
C VAL A 169 -10.97 2.25 14.95
N TRP A 170 -11.55 1.33 15.72
CA TRP A 170 -12.75 0.61 15.33
C TRP A 170 -13.91 1.51 14.95
N GLY A 171 -14.52 1.24 13.80
CA GLY A 171 -15.63 2.04 13.24
C GLY A 171 -15.23 3.39 12.65
N ILE A 172 -13.92 3.75 12.67
CA ILE A 172 -13.43 5.05 12.19
C ILE A 172 -12.37 4.87 11.09
N GLY A 173 -11.27 4.14 11.37
CA GLY A 173 -10.19 4.00 10.40
C GLY A 173 -8.87 3.55 10.98
N TYR A 174 -7.78 4.11 10.45
CA TYR A 174 -6.41 3.68 10.73
C TYR A 174 -5.52 4.87 11.08
N LYS A 175 -4.52 4.64 11.91
CA LYS A 175 -3.49 5.64 12.25
C LYS A 175 -2.13 4.98 12.48
N ILE A 176 -1.08 5.75 12.31
CA ILE A 176 0.20 5.47 12.98
C ILE A 176 0.14 6.07 14.39
N GLU A 177 0.38 5.23 15.41
CA GLU A 177 0.44 5.69 16.80
C GLU A 177 1.59 6.67 16.97
N LYS A 178 1.33 7.82 17.60
CA LYS A 178 2.39 8.80 17.88
C LYS A 178 3.29 8.28 19.01
N ILE A 179 4.50 7.94 18.68
CA ILE A 179 5.52 7.48 19.65
C ILE A 179 6.49 8.63 19.85
N ASN A 180 6.44 9.26 21.03
CA ASN A 180 7.43 10.27 21.40
C ASN A 180 8.77 9.55 21.57
N GLY A 181 9.77 9.99 20.82
CA GLY A 181 11.13 9.52 21.03
C GLY A 181 11.61 9.96 22.44
N ASN A 182 12.14 9.01 23.18
CA ASN A 182 12.94 9.33 24.36
C ASN A 182 14.28 9.90 23.91
#